data_87f47dca94bdc2d25cbfe2cf7e53d627
#
_entry.id   87f47dca94bdc2d25cbfe2cf7e53d627
#
_cell.length_a   1.000
_cell.length_b   1.000
_cell.length_c   1.000
_cell.angle_alpha   90.00
_cell.angle_beta   90.00
_cell.angle_gamma   90.00
#
_symmetry.space_group_name_H-M   'P 1'
#
loop_
_entity.id
_entity.type
_entity.pdbx_description
1 polymer ?
#
loop_
_entity_poly.entity_id
_entity_poly.type
_entity_poly.pdbx_seq_one_letter_code
_entity_poly.pdbx_strand_id
1 'polypeptide(L)'
;PLMDISRAVRYIRKNAESFGVEPHSLAVCGFSAGGHLCGSLCVHCEDIQDNETYKGISNRPDAAVLCYPVITSGEKAHRGSFDALLGEGASAEELEYMSLEMQVTKNTPPCFVWATVSDQAVPVENTLMFLQACREKGAPVASHIFSDGEHGLSLADEDWANWRKQSDYTLEQQVRIVEKIKSGELIIPKEVRKALEEEEKAQTQLPPRSVHPEVAAWPEMADDFLKKYFRGN
;
A
#
# COMPACT_ATOMS: atom_id res chain seq x y z
N PRO A 1 1.76 -11.19 6.22
CA PRO A 1 1.64 -9.73 6.08
C PRO A 1 0.39 -9.17 6.77
N LEU A 2 -0.83 -9.74 6.53
CA LEU A 2 -2.07 -9.23 7.12
C LEU A 2 -2.07 -9.27 8.65
N MET A 3 -1.56 -10.35 9.26
CA MET A 3 -1.39 -10.46 10.72
C MET A 3 -0.40 -9.43 11.26
N ASP A 4 0.64 -9.10 10.49
CA ASP A 4 1.69 -8.17 10.94
C ASP A 4 1.17 -6.73 10.95
N ILE A 5 0.46 -6.29 9.89
CA ILE A 5 -0.14 -4.94 9.86
C ILE A 5 -1.26 -4.81 10.92
N SER A 6 -2.06 -5.86 11.13
CA SER A 6 -3.04 -5.92 12.21
C SER A 6 -2.40 -5.70 13.57
N ARG A 7 -1.30 -6.40 13.83
CA ARG A 7 -0.54 -6.27 15.08
C ARG A 7 0.13 -4.90 15.21
N ALA A 8 0.65 -4.34 14.11
CA ALA A 8 1.24 -3.01 14.10
C ALA A 8 0.24 -1.93 14.51
N VAL A 9 -0.98 -1.94 13.98
CA VAL A 9 -2.04 -0.99 14.36
C VAL A 9 -2.39 -1.14 15.84
N ARG A 10 -2.55 -2.37 16.34
CA ARG A 10 -2.82 -2.62 17.77
C ARG A 10 -1.67 -2.17 18.66
N TYR A 11 -0.42 -2.40 18.24
CA TYR A 11 0.76 -1.96 18.97
C TYR A 11 0.84 -0.43 19.07
N ILE A 12 0.64 0.28 17.96
CA ILE A 12 0.63 1.75 17.96
C ILE A 12 -0.50 2.27 18.85
N ARG A 13 -1.71 1.71 18.71
CA ARG A 13 -2.88 2.11 19.49
C ARG A 13 -2.69 1.88 20.98
N LYS A 14 -2.09 0.75 21.36
CA LYS A 14 -1.75 0.44 22.76
C LYS A 14 -0.74 1.39 23.36
N ASN A 15 0.21 1.87 22.57
CA ASN A 15 1.30 2.73 23.00
C ASN A 15 1.15 4.18 22.49
N ALA A 16 -0.06 4.60 22.18
CA ALA A 16 -0.35 5.90 21.56
C ALA A 16 0.23 7.08 22.34
N GLU A 17 0.11 7.06 23.67
CA GLU A 17 0.67 8.10 24.56
C GLU A 17 2.19 8.20 24.40
N SER A 18 2.90 7.06 24.37
CA SER A 18 4.37 7.05 24.24
C SER A 18 4.85 7.52 22.85
N PHE A 19 4.00 7.39 21.84
CA PHE A 19 4.28 7.88 20.48
C PHE A 19 3.78 9.32 20.26
N GLY A 20 3.05 9.90 21.21
CA GLY A 20 2.45 11.23 21.07
C GLY A 20 1.38 11.29 19.99
N VAL A 21 0.63 10.18 19.76
CA VAL A 21 -0.41 10.08 18.73
C VAL A 21 -1.78 9.82 19.34
N GLU A 22 -2.83 10.23 18.63
CA GLU A 22 -4.20 9.96 19.03
C GLU A 22 -4.59 8.52 18.67
N PRO A 23 -5.01 7.69 19.64
CA PRO A 23 -5.30 6.26 19.40
C PRO A 23 -6.48 6.01 18.47
N HIS A 24 -7.33 7.00 18.25
CA HIS A 24 -8.51 6.91 17.38
C HIS A 24 -8.39 7.75 16.10
N SER A 25 -7.15 8.07 15.71
CA SER A 25 -6.82 8.82 14.49
C SER A 25 -5.66 8.17 13.75
N LEU A 26 -5.73 6.84 13.58
CA LEU A 26 -4.70 6.06 12.89
C LEU A 26 -5.15 5.72 11.47
N ALA A 27 -4.43 6.24 10.48
CA ALA A 27 -4.60 5.83 9.09
C ALA A 27 -3.51 4.83 8.67
N VAL A 28 -3.87 3.94 7.75
CA VAL A 28 -2.91 3.13 7.01
C VAL A 28 -2.75 3.70 5.60
N CYS A 29 -1.51 3.77 5.12
CA CYS A 29 -1.22 4.21 3.76
C CYS A 29 -0.41 3.14 3.04
N GLY A 30 -0.81 2.80 1.81
CA GLY A 30 -0.15 1.76 1.04
C GLY A 30 -0.22 1.98 -0.46
N PHE A 31 0.82 1.52 -1.15
CA PHE A 31 1.04 1.70 -2.58
C PHE A 31 1.05 0.34 -3.28
N SER A 32 0.36 0.19 -4.41
CA SER A 32 0.37 -1.04 -5.21
C SER A 32 -0.03 -2.28 -4.39
N ALA A 33 0.83 -3.27 -4.25
CA ALA A 33 0.63 -4.42 -3.34
C ALA A 33 0.55 -4.01 -1.86
N GLY A 34 1.23 -2.93 -1.45
CA GLY A 34 1.06 -2.32 -0.13
C GLY A 34 -0.33 -1.68 0.04
N GLY A 35 -0.91 -1.15 -1.05
CA GLY A 35 -2.30 -0.72 -1.10
C GLY A 35 -3.28 -1.88 -0.89
N HIS A 36 -2.99 -3.04 -1.48
CA HIS A 36 -3.72 -4.27 -1.22
C HIS A 36 -3.64 -4.69 0.26
N LEU A 37 -2.45 -4.66 0.86
CA LEU A 37 -2.27 -5.00 2.27
C LEU A 37 -3.08 -4.09 3.20
N CYS A 38 -3.02 -2.77 2.96
CA CYS A 38 -3.80 -1.79 3.73
C CYS A 38 -5.32 -1.99 3.52
N GLY A 39 -5.74 -2.21 2.27
CA GLY A 39 -7.12 -2.52 1.92
C GLY A 39 -7.60 -3.83 2.55
N SER A 40 -6.76 -4.88 2.55
CA SER A 40 -7.07 -6.15 3.22
C SER A 40 -7.33 -5.95 4.71
N LEU A 41 -6.52 -5.12 5.39
CA LEU A 41 -6.81 -4.80 6.79
C LEU A 41 -8.15 -4.07 6.96
N CYS A 42 -8.51 -3.20 6.01
CA CYS A 42 -9.78 -2.47 6.07
C CYS A 42 -11.01 -3.38 5.96
N VAL A 43 -10.92 -4.44 5.15
CA VAL A 43 -12.08 -5.31 4.89
C VAL A 43 -12.10 -6.56 5.77
N HIS A 44 -10.95 -7.02 6.29
CA HIS A 44 -10.79 -8.23 7.09
C HIS A 44 -10.43 -7.98 8.56
N CYS A 45 -10.54 -6.74 9.04
CA CYS A 45 -10.15 -6.44 10.43
C CYS A 45 -10.93 -7.26 11.47
N GLU A 46 -12.17 -7.64 11.18
CA GLU A 46 -13.02 -8.43 12.07
C GLU A 46 -12.65 -9.93 12.05
N ASP A 47 -12.00 -10.41 10.98
CA ASP A 47 -11.60 -11.81 10.82
C ASP A 47 -10.33 -12.15 11.62
N ILE A 48 -9.57 -11.12 12.02
CA ILE A 48 -8.26 -11.29 12.65
C ILE A 48 -8.37 -11.17 14.15
N GLN A 49 -8.31 -12.30 14.81
CA GLN A 49 -8.18 -12.38 16.27
C GLN A 49 -6.72 -12.18 16.68
N ASP A 50 -6.46 -11.41 17.72
CA ASP A 50 -5.11 -11.30 18.29
C ASP A 50 -5.01 -12.04 19.64
N ASN A 51 -3.76 -12.21 20.09
CA ASN A 51 -3.42 -12.86 21.36
C ASN A 51 -3.81 -11.99 22.58
N GLU A 52 -3.65 -12.53 23.78
CA GLU A 52 -3.96 -11.85 25.05
C GLU A 52 -3.25 -10.50 25.22
N THR A 53 -2.08 -10.29 24.56
CA THR A 53 -1.31 -9.03 24.66
C THR A 53 -2.08 -7.82 24.15
N TYR A 54 -2.94 -8.01 23.13
CA TYR A 54 -3.70 -6.94 22.47
C TYR A 54 -5.22 -7.13 22.58
N LYS A 55 -5.66 -7.99 23.48
CA LYS A 55 -7.07 -8.27 23.70
C LYS A 55 -7.86 -6.99 23.96
N GLY A 56 -8.93 -6.81 23.21
CA GLY A 56 -9.79 -5.63 23.30
C GLY A 56 -9.24 -4.37 22.59
N ILE A 57 -8.06 -4.43 21.96
CA ILE A 57 -7.51 -3.34 21.18
C ILE A 57 -7.85 -3.58 19.70
N SER A 58 -8.56 -2.64 19.08
CA SER A 58 -8.95 -2.74 17.69
C SER A 58 -7.76 -2.68 16.74
N ASN A 59 -7.76 -3.56 15.73
CA ASN A 59 -6.85 -3.49 14.58
C ASN A 59 -7.46 -2.74 13.39
N ARG A 60 -8.75 -2.38 13.46
CA ARG A 60 -9.41 -1.63 12.41
C ARG A 60 -8.80 -0.23 12.33
N PRO A 61 -8.22 0.18 11.19
CA PRO A 61 -7.73 1.54 11.02
C PRO A 61 -8.91 2.53 11.04
N ASP A 62 -8.65 3.77 11.42
CA ASP A 62 -9.69 4.80 11.47
C ASP A 62 -9.92 5.40 10.07
N ALA A 63 -8.93 5.29 9.18
CA ALA A 63 -9.03 5.59 7.75
C ALA A 63 -7.92 4.86 6.97
N ALA A 64 -8.01 4.87 5.64
CA ALA A 64 -6.97 4.35 4.75
C ALA A 64 -6.70 5.27 3.56
N VAL A 65 -5.45 5.30 3.10
CA VAL A 65 -5.01 5.91 1.85
C VAL A 65 -4.44 4.81 0.96
N LEU A 66 -5.12 4.51 -0.13
CA LEU A 66 -4.78 3.42 -1.05
C LEU A 66 -4.31 4.02 -2.38
N CYS A 67 -3.04 3.89 -2.67
CA CYS A 67 -2.40 4.49 -3.84
C CYS A 67 -2.25 3.44 -4.93
N TYR A 68 -2.92 3.62 -6.08
CA TYR A 68 -2.94 2.66 -7.21
C TYR A 68 -2.94 1.19 -6.74
N PRO A 69 -3.91 0.84 -5.87
CA PRO A 69 -3.88 -0.44 -5.16
C PRO A 69 -4.21 -1.62 -6.07
N VAL A 70 -3.57 -2.76 -5.83
CA VAL A 70 -4.11 -4.04 -6.28
C VAL A 70 -5.38 -4.31 -5.47
N ILE A 71 -6.47 -4.69 -6.11
CA ILE A 71 -7.79 -4.90 -5.48
C ILE A 71 -8.37 -6.26 -5.85
N THR A 72 -8.65 -6.47 -7.14
CA THR A 72 -9.37 -7.65 -7.63
C THR A 72 -8.45 -8.80 -7.99
N SER A 73 -8.88 -10.02 -7.67
CA SER A 73 -8.29 -11.25 -8.19
C SER A 73 -8.94 -11.71 -9.52
N GLY A 74 -9.93 -10.98 -10.02
CA GLY A 74 -10.69 -11.29 -11.23
C GLY A 74 -9.94 -11.08 -12.54
N GLU A 75 -10.66 -10.73 -13.61
CA GLU A 75 -10.11 -10.54 -14.96
C GLU A 75 -9.05 -9.41 -15.01
N LYS A 76 -9.22 -8.36 -14.21
CA LYS A 76 -8.33 -7.19 -14.15
C LYS A 76 -7.26 -7.30 -13.07
N ALA A 77 -6.99 -8.50 -12.59
CA ALA A 77 -6.01 -8.75 -11.55
C ALA A 77 -4.57 -8.48 -12.01
N HIS A 78 -3.77 -7.92 -11.13
CA HIS A 78 -2.32 -8.04 -11.20
C HIS A 78 -1.92 -9.42 -10.67
N ARG A 79 -1.91 -10.45 -11.54
CA ARG A 79 -1.74 -11.85 -11.15
C ARG A 79 -0.51 -12.12 -10.30
N GLY A 80 0.64 -11.55 -10.67
CA GLY A 80 1.88 -11.74 -9.91
C GLY A 80 1.79 -11.34 -8.44
N SER A 81 0.92 -10.39 -8.07
CA SER A 81 0.69 -10.04 -6.66
C SER A 81 -0.06 -11.15 -5.92
N PHE A 82 -1.05 -11.79 -6.55
CA PHE A 82 -1.79 -12.88 -5.93
C PHE A 82 -0.95 -14.16 -5.84
N ASP A 83 -0.17 -14.46 -6.88
CA ASP A 83 0.77 -15.59 -6.86
C ASP A 83 1.83 -15.43 -5.75
N ALA A 84 2.34 -14.21 -5.55
CA ALA A 84 3.29 -13.90 -4.47
C ALA A 84 2.65 -13.98 -3.07
N LEU A 85 1.34 -13.63 -2.96
CA LEU A 85 0.63 -13.62 -1.69
C LEU A 85 0.15 -15.02 -1.26
N LEU A 86 -0.43 -15.76 -2.20
CA LEU A 86 -1.15 -17.01 -1.94
C LEU A 86 -0.40 -18.26 -2.44
N GLY A 87 0.60 -18.06 -3.28
CA GLY A 87 1.29 -19.13 -4.01
C GLY A 87 0.63 -19.47 -5.35
N GLU A 88 1.39 -20.09 -6.23
CA GLU A 88 0.87 -20.60 -7.51
C GLU A 88 -0.16 -21.70 -7.25
N GLY A 89 -1.35 -21.56 -7.83
CA GLY A 89 -2.43 -22.53 -7.68
C GLY A 89 -3.37 -22.29 -6.51
N ALA A 90 -3.45 -21.07 -6.02
CA ALA A 90 -4.45 -20.65 -5.03
C ALA A 90 -5.88 -21.04 -5.46
N SER A 91 -6.69 -21.49 -4.52
CA SER A 91 -8.08 -21.87 -4.76
C SER A 91 -8.95 -20.67 -5.14
N ALA A 92 -10.11 -20.93 -5.72
CA ALA A 92 -11.08 -19.88 -6.04
C ALA A 92 -11.54 -19.14 -4.78
N GLU A 93 -11.71 -19.85 -3.66
CA GLU A 93 -12.12 -19.27 -2.38
C GLU A 93 -11.03 -18.36 -1.80
N GLU A 94 -9.74 -18.73 -1.90
CA GLU A 94 -8.63 -17.90 -1.45
C GLU A 94 -8.51 -16.63 -2.31
N LEU A 95 -8.67 -16.75 -3.62
CA LEU A 95 -8.68 -15.62 -4.54
C LEU A 95 -9.86 -14.69 -4.27
N GLU A 96 -11.07 -15.22 -4.05
CA GLU A 96 -12.26 -14.44 -3.71
C GLU A 96 -12.08 -13.74 -2.37
N TYR A 97 -11.55 -14.42 -1.35
CA TYR A 97 -11.28 -13.84 -0.03
C TYR A 97 -10.30 -12.68 -0.12
N MET A 98 -9.31 -12.73 -1.01
CA MET A 98 -8.34 -11.66 -1.22
C MET A 98 -8.76 -10.66 -2.33
N SER A 99 -9.95 -10.80 -2.92
CA SER A 99 -10.55 -9.84 -3.84
C SER A 99 -11.29 -8.79 -3.04
N LEU A 100 -10.65 -7.65 -2.79
CA LEU A 100 -11.08 -6.70 -1.74
C LEU A 100 -12.44 -6.08 -2.01
N GLU A 101 -12.79 -5.87 -3.28
CA GLU A 101 -14.10 -5.35 -3.69
C GLU A 101 -15.25 -6.27 -3.28
N MET A 102 -14.97 -7.56 -3.15
CA MET A 102 -15.97 -8.55 -2.74
C MET A 102 -16.15 -8.59 -1.21
N GLN A 103 -15.18 -8.08 -0.46
CA GLN A 103 -15.13 -8.12 1.01
C GLN A 103 -15.57 -6.81 1.67
N VAL A 104 -15.86 -5.77 0.90
CA VAL A 104 -16.33 -4.48 1.45
C VAL A 104 -17.64 -4.65 2.19
N THR A 105 -17.71 -4.07 3.37
CA THR A 105 -18.92 -3.99 4.21
C THR A 105 -19.21 -2.54 4.63
N LYS A 106 -20.35 -2.29 5.25
CA LYS A 106 -20.64 -0.99 5.87
C LYS A 106 -19.66 -0.59 6.99
N ASN A 107 -18.93 -1.58 7.54
CA ASN A 107 -17.94 -1.39 8.61
C ASN A 107 -16.54 -1.11 8.05
N THR A 108 -16.34 -1.21 6.73
CA THR A 108 -15.08 -0.80 6.08
C THR A 108 -14.78 0.66 6.43
N PRO A 109 -13.56 0.98 6.93
CA PRO A 109 -13.22 2.34 7.31
C PRO A 109 -13.24 3.31 6.11
N PRO A 110 -13.28 4.63 6.35
CA PRO A 110 -13.14 5.62 5.30
C PRO A 110 -11.87 5.40 4.48
N CYS A 111 -11.98 5.33 3.16
CA CYS A 111 -10.86 5.11 2.25
C CYS A 111 -10.72 6.26 1.25
N PHE A 112 -9.51 6.81 1.16
CA PHE A 112 -9.09 7.65 0.04
C PHE A 112 -8.33 6.76 -0.94
N VAL A 113 -8.76 6.74 -2.20
CA VAL A 113 -8.18 5.84 -3.22
C VAL A 113 -7.83 6.64 -4.46
N TRP A 114 -6.64 6.43 -5.02
CA TRP A 114 -6.28 7.05 -6.28
C TRP A 114 -5.54 6.09 -7.21
N ALA A 115 -5.69 6.33 -8.52
CA ALA A 115 -4.99 5.61 -9.58
C ALA A 115 -4.84 6.52 -10.81
N THR A 116 -4.12 6.06 -11.82
CA THR A 116 -4.03 6.69 -13.13
C THR A 116 -4.69 5.81 -14.19
N VAL A 117 -5.26 6.43 -15.23
CA VAL A 117 -5.92 5.71 -16.33
C VAL A 117 -4.92 4.89 -17.15
N SER A 118 -3.70 5.41 -17.30
CA SER A 118 -2.67 4.79 -18.15
C SER A 118 -1.77 3.78 -17.43
N ASP A 119 -2.07 3.45 -16.17
CA ASP A 119 -1.36 2.38 -15.44
C ASP A 119 -1.50 1.04 -16.16
N GLN A 120 -0.38 0.50 -16.66
CA GLN A 120 -0.34 -0.76 -17.41
C GLN A 120 -0.09 -1.98 -16.53
N ALA A 121 0.32 -1.78 -15.27
CA ALA A 121 0.60 -2.88 -14.34
C ALA A 121 -0.64 -3.22 -13.49
N VAL A 122 -1.27 -2.22 -12.89
CA VAL A 122 -2.51 -2.38 -12.11
C VAL A 122 -3.61 -1.58 -12.80
N PRO A 123 -4.46 -2.21 -13.60
CA PRO A 123 -5.52 -1.53 -14.34
C PRO A 123 -6.40 -0.68 -13.43
N VAL A 124 -6.78 0.51 -13.89
CA VAL A 124 -7.62 1.46 -13.14
C VAL A 124 -8.93 0.86 -12.66
N GLU A 125 -9.41 -0.19 -13.32
CA GLU A 125 -10.60 -0.95 -12.93
C GLU A 125 -10.51 -1.50 -11.50
N ASN A 126 -9.31 -1.79 -10.97
CA ASN A 126 -9.12 -2.15 -9.56
C ASN A 126 -9.72 -1.07 -8.65
N THR A 127 -9.33 0.19 -8.86
CA THR A 127 -9.87 1.32 -8.10
C THR A 127 -11.35 1.54 -8.33
N LEU A 128 -11.83 1.42 -9.57
CA LEU A 128 -13.25 1.60 -9.91
C LEU A 128 -14.14 0.53 -9.26
N MET A 129 -13.71 -0.73 -9.25
CA MET A 129 -14.45 -1.83 -8.62
C MET A 129 -14.53 -1.64 -7.09
N PHE A 130 -13.42 -1.23 -6.46
CA PHE A 130 -13.43 -0.94 -5.02
C PHE A 130 -14.35 0.25 -4.67
N LEU A 131 -14.29 1.33 -5.45
CA LEU A 131 -15.15 2.49 -5.31
C LEU A 131 -16.63 2.10 -5.42
N GLN A 132 -16.97 1.29 -6.42
CA GLN A 132 -18.33 0.81 -6.62
C GLN A 132 -18.81 0.00 -5.41
N ALA A 133 -17.99 -0.96 -4.96
CA ALA A 133 -18.32 -1.79 -3.79
C ALA A 133 -18.55 -0.95 -2.53
N CYS A 134 -17.68 0.03 -2.26
CA CYS A 134 -17.83 0.95 -1.14
C CYS A 134 -19.17 1.70 -1.21
N ARG A 135 -19.53 2.24 -2.38
CA ARG A 135 -20.81 2.93 -2.58
C ARG A 135 -22.02 2.02 -2.33
N GLU A 136 -22.00 0.82 -2.86
CA GLU A 136 -23.09 -0.16 -2.72
C GLU A 136 -23.29 -0.60 -1.27
N LYS A 137 -22.21 -0.71 -0.50
CA LYS A 137 -22.24 -1.10 0.92
C LYS A 137 -22.41 0.08 1.88
N GLY A 138 -22.34 1.32 1.39
CA GLY A 138 -22.41 2.52 2.21
C GLY A 138 -21.13 2.81 3.02
N ALA A 139 -20.00 2.26 2.62
CA ALA A 139 -18.70 2.57 3.18
C ALA A 139 -18.21 3.94 2.66
N PRO A 140 -17.69 4.83 3.54
CA PRO A 140 -17.20 6.13 3.10
C PRO A 140 -15.97 6.00 2.20
N VAL A 141 -16.00 6.62 1.02
CA VAL A 141 -14.89 6.57 0.08
C VAL A 141 -14.77 7.88 -0.70
N ALA A 142 -13.54 8.33 -0.94
CA ALA A 142 -13.20 9.32 -1.96
C ALA A 142 -12.23 8.69 -2.95
N SER A 143 -12.41 8.98 -4.25
CA SER A 143 -11.53 8.46 -5.29
C SER A 143 -11.10 9.55 -6.25
N HIS A 144 -9.81 9.54 -6.62
CA HIS A 144 -9.24 10.39 -7.65
C HIS A 144 -8.63 9.52 -8.75
N ILE A 145 -9.06 9.74 -9.98
CA ILE A 145 -8.53 9.05 -11.15
C ILE A 145 -7.85 10.11 -12.02
N PHE A 146 -6.52 10.05 -12.04
CA PHE A 146 -5.71 10.94 -12.87
C PHE A 146 -5.64 10.43 -14.30
N SER A 147 -5.50 11.36 -15.26
CA SER A 147 -5.57 11.04 -16.68
C SER A 147 -4.39 10.22 -17.18
N ASP A 148 -3.20 10.46 -16.62
CA ASP A 148 -1.95 9.88 -17.10
C ASP A 148 -0.96 9.61 -15.98
N GLY A 149 -0.14 8.56 -16.16
CA GLY A 149 0.95 8.18 -15.29
C GLY A 149 1.18 6.68 -15.28
N GLU A 150 2.45 6.30 -15.25
CA GLU A 150 2.86 4.91 -15.11
C GLU A 150 2.62 4.38 -13.68
N HIS A 151 2.69 3.06 -13.52
CA HIS A 151 2.61 2.45 -12.20
C HIS A 151 3.79 2.85 -11.31
N GLY A 152 3.53 3.07 -10.02
CA GLY A 152 4.60 3.33 -9.05
C GLY A 152 5.00 4.79 -8.90
N LEU A 153 4.12 5.73 -9.23
CA LEU A 153 4.39 7.17 -9.16
C LEU A 153 4.71 7.70 -7.75
N SER A 154 4.32 6.99 -6.68
CA SER A 154 4.59 7.43 -5.31
C SER A 154 4.15 8.88 -5.08
N LEU A 155 5.07 9.82 -4.81
CA LEU A 155 4.78 11.24 -4.66
C LEU A 155 4.66 11.98 -5.99
N ALA A 156 5.18 11.40 -7.08
CA ALA A 156 5.17 11.96 -8.44
C ALA A 156 5.80 13.35 -8.58
N ASP A 157 6.53 13.79 -7.57
CA ASP A 157 7.19 15.09 -7.47
C ASP A 157 8.63 15.08 -7.99
N GLU A 158 9.34 16.19 -7.83
CA GLU A 158 10.75 16.31 -8.24
C GLU A 158 11.66 15.36 -7.46
N ASP A 159 11.37 15.10 -6.19
CA ASP A 159 12.17 14.22 -5.35
C ASP A 159 12.03 12.77 -5.83
N TRP A 160 10.81 12.34 -6.14
CA TRP A 160 10.55 11.04 -6.74
C TRP A 160 11.19 10.92 -8.14
N ALA A 161 11.06 11.93 -9.00
CA ALA A 161 11.61 11.91 -10.36
C ALA A 161 13.14 11.86 -10.38
N ASN A 162 13.78 12.57 -9.47
CA ASN A 162 15.23 12.71 -9.44
C ASN A 162 15.96 11.58 -8.70
N TRP A 163 15.29 10.70 -7.99
CA TRP A 163 15.88 9.61 -7.18
C TRP A 163 16.95 10.05 -6.14
N ARG A 164 17.23 11.32 -6.01
CA ARG A 164 18.51 11.84 -5.50
C ARG A 164 18.42 12.55 -4.17
N LYS A 165 17.23 12.76 -3.63
CA LYS A 165 17.21 13.40 -2.32
C LYS A 165 17.31 12.34 -1.24
N GLN A 166 18.49 12.36 -0.70
CA GLN A 166 18.92 11.91 0.59
C GLN A 166 17.81 12.05 1.63
N SER A 167 16.94 11.07 1.70
CA SER A 167 16.31 10.81 2.98
C SER A 167 17.28 9.92 3.75
N ASP A 168 17.54 10.25 4.99
CA ASP A 168 18.43 9.47 5.88
C ASP A 168 18.00 8.00 6.07
N TYR A 169 16.93 7.55 5.40
CA TYR A 169 16.24 6.37 5.83
C TYR A 169 16.24 5.16 4.92
N THR A 170 16.13 5.15 3.66
CA THR A 170 15.95 3.85 2.97
C THR A 170 16.90 3.63 1.80
N LEU A 171 17.07 4.60 0.95
CA LEU A 171 17.91 4.44 -0.22
C LEU A 171 19.39 4.38 0.16
N GLU A 172 19.83 5.24 1.07
CA GLU A 172 21.21 5.23 1.56
C GLU A 172 21.54 3.96 2.33
N GLN A 173 20.59 3.43 3.11
CA GLN A 173 20.78 2.13 3.76
C GLN A 173 20.84 1.00 2.75
N GLN A 174 20.01 1.02 1.70
CA GLN A 174 20.09 0.05 0.62
C GLN A 174 21.41 0.14 -0.15
N VAL A 175 21.84 1.36 -0.49
CA VAL A 175 23.14 1.59 -1.13
C VAL A 175 24.27 1.08 -0.24
N ARG A 176 24.27 1.36 1.05
CA ARG A 176 25.28 0.85 2.01
C ARG A 176 25.26 -0.68 2.09
N ILE A 177 24.09 -1.30 2.06
CA ILE A 177 23.98 -2.77 2.02
C ILE A 177 24.61 -3.31 0.73
N VAL A 178 24.29 -2.72 -0.43
CA VAL A 178 24.86 -3.10 -1.72
C VAL A 178 26.37 -2.92 -1.74
N GLU A 179 26.88 -1.81 -1.20
CA GLU A 179 28.33 -1.56 -1.07
C GLU A 179 29.01 -2.61 -0.17
N LYS A 180 28.42 -2.96 0.96
CA LYS A 180 28.90 -4.03 1.85
C LYS A 180 28.88 -5.41 1.19
N ILE A 181 27.91 -5.67 0.34
CA ILE A 181 27.86 -6.89 -0.47
C ILE A 181 28.99 -6.88 -1.52
N LYS A 182 29.20 -5.75 -2.21
CA LYS A 182 30.26 -5.58 -3.22
C LYS A 182 31.66 -5.67 -2.62
N SER A 183 31.86 -5.09 -1.45
CA SER A 183 33.16 -5.15 -0.73
C SER A 183 33.44 -6.51 -0.08
N GLY A 184 32.45 -7.40 0.00
CA GLY A 184 32.57 -8.69 0.69
C GLY A 184 32.42 -8.62 2.21
N GLU A 185 32.09 -7.46 2.77
CA GLU A 185 31.80 -7.30 4.21
C GLU A 185 30.50 -8.02 4.58
N LEU A 186 29.52 -8.04 3.67
CA LEU A 186 28.28 -8.78 3.81
C LEU A 186 28.24 -9.95 2.81
N ILE A 187 28.24 -11.18 3.33
CA ILE A 187 28.18 -12.40 2.51
C ILE A 187 26.71 -12.77 2.31
N ILE A 188 26.28 -12.84 1.05
CA ILE A 188 24.94 -13.27 0.65
C ILE A 188 25.05 -14.46 -0.33
N PRO A 189 23.99 -15.30 -0.46
CA PRO A 189 23.93 -16.35 -1.46
C PRO A 189 24.23 -15.84 -2.88
N LYS A 190 24.88 -16.67 -3.69
CA LYS A 190 25.26 -16.28 -5.06
C LYS A 190 24.06 -15.90 -5.93
N GLU A 191 22.96 -16.59 -5.74
CA GLU A 191 21.69 -16.37 -6.46
C GLU A 191 21.14 -14.98 -6.16
N VAL A 192 21.18 -14.56 -4.89
CA VAL A 192 20.73 -13.22 -4.45
C VAL A 192 21.66 -12.14 -5.01
N ARG A 193 22.98 -12.38 -4.98
CA ARG A 193 23.96 -11.44 -5.58
C ARG A 193 23.69 -11.24 -7.07
N LYS A 194 23.47 -12.33 -7.81
CA LYS A 194 23.19 -12.26 -9.24
C LYS A 194 21.89 -11.50 -9.53
N ALA A 195 20.84 -11.76 -8.76
CA ALA A 195 19.55 -11.05 -8.90
C ALA A 195 19.73 -9.53 -8.67
N LEU A 196 20.48 -9.12 -7.62
CA LEU A 196 20.77 -7.71 -7.36
C LEU A 196 21.58 -7.04 -8.49
N GLU A 197 22.57 -7.74 -9.06
CA GLU A 197 23.35 -7.22 -10.18
C GLU A 197 22.53 -7.08 -11.46
N GLU A 198 21.57 -7.98 -11.70
CA GLU A 198 20.65 -7.92 -12.82
C GLU A 198 19.66 -6.76 -12.65
N GLU A 199 19.13 -6.57 -11.45
CA GLU A 199 18.22 -5.48 -11.10
C GLU A 199 18.92 -4.10 -11.21
N GLU A 200 20.17 -3.98 -10.71
CA GLU A 200 20.97 -2.75 -10.84
C GLU A 200 21.20 -2.38 -12.32
N LYS A 201 21.48 -3.38 -13.17
CA LYS A 201 21.61 -3.17 -14.62
C LYS A 201 20.32 -2.75 -15.28
N ALA A 202 19.19 -3.33 -14.89
CA ALA A 202 17.87 -2.98 -15.40
C ALA A 202 17.50 -1.54 -15.00
N GLN A 203 17.74 -1.14 -13.74
CA GLN A 203 17.46 0.22 -13.25
C GLN A 203 18.30 1.30 -13.95
N THR A 204 19.56 1.02 -14.29
CA THR A 204 20.41 1.98 -15.02
C THR A 204 20.00 2.21 -16.48
N GLN A 205 19.13 1.36 -17.02
CA GLN A 205 18.60 1.45 -18.38
C GLN A 205 17.20 2.11 -18.45
N LEU A 206 16.59 2.41 -17.28
CA LEU A 206 15.27 3.06 -17.26
C LEU A 206 15.41 4.52 -17.75
N PRO A 207 14.42 4.99 -18.52
CA PRO A 207 14.39 6.40 -18.92
C PRO A 207 14.26 7.30 -17.68
N PRO A 208 14.71 8.57 -17.77
CA PRO A 208 14.50 9.52 -16.70
C PRO A 208 13.00 9.63 -16.39
N ARG A 209 12.65 9.60 -15.10
CA ARG A 209 11.29 9.81 -14.66
C ARG A 209 10.89 11.26 -14.87
N SER A 210 9.63 11.50 -15.20
CA SER A 210 9.06 12.83 -15.32
C SER A 210 8.21 13.15 -14.09
N VAL A 211 8.22 14.40 -13.66
CA VAL A 211 7.29 14.90 -12.65
C VAL A 211 5.88 14.86 -13.23
N HIS A 212 4.92 14.40 -12.41
CA HIS A 212 3.49 14.44 -12.75
C HIS A 212 2.76 15.41 -11.79
N PRO A 213 2.74 16.73 -12.08
CA PRO A 213 2.22 17.75 -11.15
C PRO A 213 0.77 17.53 -10.76
N GLU A 214 -0.05 16.97 -11.65
CA GLU A 214 -1.45 16.65 -11.38
C GLU A 214 -1.54 15.55 -10.32
N VAL A 215 -0.72 14.50 -10.45
CA VAL A 215 -0.69 13.39 -9.50
C VAL A 215 -0.04 13.83 -8.18
N ALA A 216 1.01 14.65 -8.21
CA ALA A 216 1.73 15.13 -7.04
C ALA A 216 0.85 15.87 -6.01
N ALA A 217 -0.37 16.27 -6.40
CA ALA A 217 -1.35 16.87 -5.50
C ALA A 217 -2.07 15.88 -4.59
N TRP A 218 -1.95 14.54 -4.80
CA TRP A 218 -2.70 13.56 -4.04
C TRP A 218 -2.45 13.61 -2.52
N PRO A 219 -1.26 13.94 -1.98
CA PRO A 219 -1.07 13.97 -0.53
C PRO A 219 -1.91 15.04 0.15
N GLU A 220 -2.07 16.22 -0.46
CA GLU A 220 -2.92 17.29 0.04
C GLU A 220 -4.41 16.87 0.02
N MET A 221 -4.83 16.22 -1.05
CA MET A 221 -6.20 15.70 -1.17
C MET A 221 -6.48 14.63 -0.11
N ALA A 222 -5.51 13.74 0.15
CA ALA A 222 -5.61 12.72 1.18
C ALA A 222 -5.65 13.35 2.58
N ASP A 223 -4.81 14.36 2.87
CA ASP A 223 -4.82 15.07 4.14
C ASP A 223 -6.17 15.75 4.41
N ASP A 224 -6.74 16.42 3.41
CA ASP A 224 -8.07 17.04 3.54
C ASP A 224 -9.17 15.99 3.75
N PHE A 225 -9.06 14.83 3.11
CA PHE A 225 -9.96 13.71 3.38
C PHE A 225 -9.82 13.20 4.81
N LEU A 226 -8.59 12.95 5.30
CA LEU A 226 -8.33 12.46 6.65
C LEU A 226 -8.82 13.44 7.72
N LYS A 227 -8.60 14.75 7.54
CA LYS A 227 -9.08 15.81 8.43
C LYS A 227 -10.59 15.74 8.67
N LYS A 228 -11.36 15.32 7.67
CA LYS A 228 -12.80 15.17 7.79
C LYS A 228 -13.20 14.10 8.81
N TYR A 229 -12.39 13.05 8.96
CA TYR A 229 -12.68 11.91 9.83
C TYR A 229 -11.95 11.97 11.18
N PHE A 230 -10.84 12.73 11.27
CA PHE A 230 -10.02 12.82 12.47
C PHE A 230 -10.30 14.05 13.34
N ARG A 231 -10.87 15.12 12.78
CA ARG A 231 -11.22 16.35 13.53
C ARG A 231 -12.61 16.36 14.14
N GLY A 232 -13.30 15.26 14.14
CA GLY A 232 -14.70 15.14 14.54
C GLY A 232 -14.95 14.44 15.88
N ASN A 233 -13.92 14.30 16.74
CA ASN A 233 -14.10 13.75 18.10
C ASN A 233 -13.64 14.72 19.17
#